data_c88d56b8aaaef9a67ab58efa05508787
#
_entry.id   c88d56b8aaaef9a67ab58efa05508787
#
_cell.length_a   1.000
_cell.length_b   1.000
_cell.length_c   1.000
_cell.angle_alpha   90.00
_cell.angle_beta   90.00
_cell.angle_gamma   90.00
#
_symmetry.space_group_name_H-M   'P 1'
#
loop_
_entity.id
_entity.type
_entity.pdbx_description
1 polymer ?
#
loop_
_entity_poly.entity_id
_entity_poly.type
_entity_poly.pdbx_seq_one_letter_code
_entity_poly.pdbx_strand_id
1 'polypeptide(L)'
;MKFILTPIRAILISVLSASWAMPALAQHSHGKGSLQLSLNGDVLQGQWTMPMEALLGFEHLPKNAAQTDAMNQLQKSLQNASYFIELPPESKCQQLEAKAQSDMFQGIKGKGHSDLNYEFKFKCANPQMLTKFEFPFFKSHIRSKQLKLEWVSQGSQKSATVRSSKPTFSP
;
A
#
# COMPACT_ATOMS: atom_id res chain seq x y z
N MET A 1 -40.60 -69.43 -22.46
CA MET A 1 -40.56 -68.20 -21.61
C MET A 1 -39.42 -67.31 -22.08
N LYS A 2 -39.77 -66.21 -22.82
CA LYS A 2 -38.79 -65.26 -23.37
C LYS A 2 -38.78 -64.03 -22.43
N PHE A 3 -37.66 -63.77 -21.76
CA PHE A 3 -37.45 -62.58 -20.97
C PHE A 3 -36.98 -61.44 -21.91
N ILE A 4 -37.79 -60.38 -22.00
CA ILE A 4 -37.43 -59.16 -22.71
C ILE A 4 -36.75 -58.23 -21.73
N LEU A 5 -35.41 -57.99 -21.91
CA LEU A 5 -34.65 -56.96 -21.20
C LEU A 5 -34.84 -55.62 -21.90
N THR A 6 -35.46 -54.66 -21.25
CA THR A 6 -35.53 -53.28 -21.66
C THR A 6 -34.27 -52.52 -21.20
N PRO A 7 -33.54 -51.76 -22.05
CA PRO A 7 -32.41 -50.97 -21.60
C PRO A 7 -32.87 -49.65 -20.98
N ILE A 8 -32.46 -49.42 -19.71
CA ILE A 8 -32.62 -48.13 -19.01
C ILE A 8 -31.65 -47.15 -19.62
N ARG A 9 -32.14 -46.14 -20.34
CA ARG A 9 -31.33 -45.00 -20.81
C ARG A 9 -31.08 -44.07 -19.61
N ALA A 10 -29.83 -44.03 -19.12
CA ALA A 10 -29.36 -43.03 -18.16
C ALA A 10 -29.20 -41.68 -18.86
N ILE A 11 -30.04 -40.73 -18.50
CA ILE A 11 -29.93 -39.32 -18.93
C ILE A 11 -28.89 -38.66 -18.02
N LEU A 12 -27.68 -38.37 -18.53
CA LEU A 12 -26.69 -37.52 -17.87
C LEU A 12 -27.14 -36.05 -17.99
N ILE A 13 -27.63 -35.49 -16.91
CA ILE A 13 -27.90 -34.05 -16.79
C ILE A 13 -26.57 -33.39 -16.44
N SER A 14 -25.91 -32.78 -17.43
CA SER A 14 -24.74 -31.92 -17.23
C SER A 14 -25.21 -30.59 -16.66
N VAL A 15 -25.03 -30.40 -15.36
CA VAL A 15 -25.23 -29.10 -14.71
C VAL A 15 -24.04 -28.18 -15.06
N LEU A 16 -24.27 -27.27 -15.99
CA LEU A 16 -23.33 -26.23 -16.39
C LEU A 16 -23.29 -25.17 -15.27
N SER A 17 -22.31 -25.28 -14.35
CA SER A 17 -22.09 -24.29 -13.31
C SER A 17 -21.51 -23.02 -13.96
N ALA A 18 -22.36 -22.05 -14.25
CA ALA A 18 -21.94 -20.71 -14.66
C ALA A 18 -21.32 -20.00 -13.42
N SER A 19 -19.99 -20.02 -13.32
CA SER A 19 -19.26 -19.21 -12.34
C SER A 19 -19.39 -17.75 -12.75
N TRP A 20 -20.24 -17.03 -12.06
CA TRP A 20 -20.33 -15.57 -12.17
C TRP A 20 -19.10 -14.98 -11.49
N ALA A 21 -18.07 -14.64 -12.26
CA ALA A 21 -16.96 -13.80 -11.80
C ALA A 21 -17.54 -12.40 -11.53
N MET A 22 -17.87 -12.11 -10.27
CA MET A 22 -18.17 -10.75 -9.85
C MET A 22 -16.91 -9.91 -10.01
N PRO A 23 -16.94 -8.79 -10.75
CA PRO A 23 -15.82 -7.86 -10.75
C PRO A 23 -15.65 -7.37 -9.31
N ALA A 24 -14.47 -7.60 -8.74
CA ALA A 24 -14.08 -6.98 -7.48
C ALA A 24 -14.03 -5.47 -7.72
N LEU A 25 -15.09 -4.76 -7.35
CA LEU A 25 -15.07 -3.30 -7.29
C LEU A 25 -14.01 -2.96 -6.26
N ALA A 26 -12.89 -2.41 -6.72
CA ALA A 26 -11.86 -1.85 -5.85
C ALA A 26 -12.53 -0.73 -5.05
N GLN A 27 -12.95 -1.04 -3.83
CA GLN A 27 -13.57 -0.09 -2.92
C GLN A 27 -12.46 0.79 -2.36
N HIS A 28 -12.19 1.90 -3.05
CA HIS A 28 -11.27 2.93 -2.58
C HIS A 28 -11.83 3.49 -1.29
N SER A 29 -11.23 3.12 -0.17
CA SER A 29 -11.67 3.65 1.11
C SER A 29 -10.79 4.83 1.48
N HIS A 30 -11.40 6.01 1.51
CA HIS A 30 -10.75 7.26 1.86
C HIS A 30 -9.88 7.16 3.13
N GLY A 31 -8.65 7.66 3.03
CA GLY A 31 -7.71 7.70 4.14
C GLY A 31 -7.05 6.36 4.51
N LYS A 32 -7.19 5.34 3.67
CA LYS A 32 -6.55 4.03 3.88
C LYS A 32 -5.49 3.80 2.83
N GLY A 33 -4.29 3.44 3.27
CA GLY A 33 -3.18 3.05 2.43
C GLY A 33 -2.68 1.65 2.74
N SER A 34 -1.71 1.21 1.96
CA SER A 34 -0.97 -0.04 2.16
C SER A 34 0.52 0.22 2.22
N LEU A 35 1.22 -0.55 3.01
CA LEU A 35 2.67 -0.51 3.16
C LEU A 35 3.21 -1.93 3.19
N GLN A 36 4.09 -2.24 2.27
CA GLN A 36 4.88 -3.45 2.29
C GLN A 36 6.30 -3.09 2.72
N LEU A 37 6.79 -3.75 3.76
CA LEU A 37 8.16 -3.61 4.26
C LEU A 37 8.88 -4.95 4.19
N SER A 38 10.11 -4.94 3.73
CA SER A 38 10.95 -6.13 3.77
C SER A 38 12.37 -5.79 4.22
N LEU A 39 12.93 -6.66 5.06
CA LEU A 39 14.32 -6.62 5.49
C LEU A 39 15.06 -7.84 4.94
N ASN A 40 16.04 -7.59 4.06
CA ASN A 40 16.90 -8.62 3.51
C ASN A 40 18.36 -8.29 3.84
N GLY A 41 18.92 -9.06 4.77
CA GLY A 41 20.24 -8.76 5.33
C GLY A 41 20.25 -7.41 6.04
N ASP A 42 21.01 -6.46 5.52
CA ASP A 42 21.14 -5.10 6.03
C ASP A 42 20.31 -4.05 5.27
N VAL A 43 19.51 -4.50 4.28
CA VAL A 43 18.69 -3.62 3.44
C VAL A 43 17.22 -3.71 3.84
N LEU A 44 16.69 -2.58 4.33
CA LEU A 44 15.26 -2.35 4.52
C LEU A 44 14.71 -1.66 3.28
N GLN A 45 13.65 -2.22 2.70
CA GLN A 45 12.92 -1.59 1.59
C GLN A 45 11.43 -1.55 1.86
N GLY A 46 10.77 -0.54 1.33
CA GLY A 46 9.35 -0.34 1.48
C GLY A 46 8.67 0.16 0.23
N GLN A 47 7.41 -0.26 0.07
CA GLN A 47 6.49 0.23 -0.95
C GLN A 47 5.22 0.69 -0.25
N TRP A 48 4.93 2.00 -0.35
CA TRP A 48 3.75 2.62 0.23
C TRP A 48 2.82 3.13 -0.87
N THR A 49 1.55 2.76 -0.75
CA THR A 49 0.49 3.29 -1.62
C THR A 49 -0.54 4.02 -0.76
N MET A 50 -0.92 5.24 -1.16
CA MET A 50 -1.90 6.07 -0.46
C MET A 50 -2.67 6.92 -1.46
N PRO A 51 -4.02 7.03 -1.33
CA PRO A 51 -4.80 7.96 -2.14
C PRO A 51 -4.32 9.40 -1.96
N MET A 52 -4.13 10.14 -3.07
CA MET A 52 -3.69 11.54 -3.04
C MET A 52 -4.68 12.43 -2.28
N GLU A 53 -5.97 12.09 -2.29
CA GLU A 53 -6.99 12.78 -1.46
C GLU A 53 -6.64 12.73 0.03
N ALA A 54 -6.13 11.59 0.52
CA ALA A 54 -5.74 11.45 1.92
C ALA A 54 -4.53 12.32 2.30
N LEU A 55 -3.67 12.65 1.34
CA LEU A 55 -2.45 13.44 1.53
C LEU A 55 -2.69 14.94 1.28
N LEU A 56 -3.40 15.29 0.20
CA LEU A 56 -3.56 16.66 -0.25
C LEU A 56 -4.97 17.22 0.00
N GLY A 57 -5.97 16.35 0.22
CA GLY A 57 -7.37 16.74 0.30
C GLY A 57 -8.05 16.86 -1.08
N PHE A 58 -7.34 16.51 -2.15
CA PHE A 58 -7.85 16.43 -3.51
C PHE A 58 -7.09 15.38 -4.31
N GLU A 59 -7.70 14.88 -5.38
CA GLU A 59 -7.16 13.83 -6.26
C GLU A 59 -7.26 14.17 -7.75
N HIS A 60 -7.39 15.45 -8.05
CA HIS A 60 -7.38 16.00 -9.40
C HIS A 60 -6.17 16.91 -9.58
N LEU A 61 -5.81 17.25 -10.82
CA LEU A 61 -4.76 18.22 -11.07
C LEU A 61 -5.04 19.55 -10.34
N PRO A 62 -4.01 20.22 -9.79
CA PRO A 62 -4.19 21.48 -9.07
C PRO A 62 -4.96 22.52 -9.89
N LYS A 63 -5.94 23.18 -9.25
CA LYS A 63 -6.81 24.19 -9.86
C LYS A 63 -6.45 25.63 -9.46
N ASN A 64 -5.55 25.80 -8.49
CA ASN A 64 -5.10 27.10 -7.99
C ASN A 64 -3.69 27.00 -7.41
N ALA A 65 -3.09 28.14 -7.11
CA ALA A 65 -1.72 28.24 -6.59
C ALA A 65 -1.54 27.44 -5.28
N ALA A 66 -2.48 27.54 -4.35
CA ALA A 66 -2.38 26.83 -3.05
C ALA A 66 -2.34 25.31 -3.23
N GLN A 67 -3.11 24.74 -4.16
CA GLN A 67 -3.07 23.32 -4.47
C GLN A 67 -1.76 22.92 -5.17
N THR A 68 -1.24 23.77 -6.05
CA THR A 68 0.06 23.56 -6.70
C THR A 68 1.17 23.55 -5.66
N ASP A 69 1.18 24.50 -4.74
CA ASP A 69 2.18 24.61 -3.67
C ASP A 69 2.11 23.39 -2.74
N ALA A 70 0.91 22.97 -2.34
CA ALA A 70 0.73 21.77 -1.50
C ALA A 70 1.28 20.50 -2.18
N MET A 71 1.01 20.33 -3.47
CA MET A 71 1.52 19.19 -4.25
C MET A 71 3.06 19.23 -4.36
N ASN A 72 3.63 20.41 -4.66
CA ASN A 72 5.08 20.59 -4.75
C ASN A 72 5.77 20.34 -3.41
N GLN A 73 5.17 20.80 -2.30
CA GLN A 73 5.69 20.56 -0.95
C GLN A 73 5.67 19.08 -0.60
N LEU A 74 4.58 18.36 -0.90
CA LEU A 74 4.51 16.92 -0.71
C LEU A 74 5.60 16.20 -1.50
N GLN A 75 5.74 16.51 -2.79
CA GLN A 75 6.75 15.90 -3.67
C GLN A 75 8.17 16.16 -3.16
N LYS A 76 8.46 17.38 -2.68
CA LYS A 76 9.75 17.72 -2.06
C LYS A 76 9.99 16.96 -0.77
N SER A 77 8.98 16.85 0.10
CA SER A 77 9.10 16.14 1.38
C SER A 77 9.38 14.65 1.19
N LEU A 78 8.81 14.04 0.15
CA LEU A 78 9.01 12.63 -0.18
C LEU A 78 10.40 12.29 -0.73
N GLN A 79 11.27 13.29 -0.98
CA GLN A 79 12.68 13.04 -1.28
C GLN A 79 13.44 12.48 -0.08
N ASN A 80 12.94 12.72 1.13
CA ASN A 80 13.47 12.14 2.37
C ASN A 80 12.45 11.14 2.95
N ALA A 81 12.84 9.88 3.01
CA ALA A 81 11.95 8.83 3.51
C ALA A 81 11.60 8.98 5.00
N SER A 82 12.38 9.74 5.78
CA SER A 82 12.06 10.05 7.17
C SER A 82 10.78 10.90 7.32
N TYR A 83 10.33 11.56 6.27
CA TYR A 83 9.02 12.21 6.24
C TYR A 83 7.88 11.20 6.42
N PHE A 84 8.05 10.01 5.89
CA PHE A 84 7.06 8.93 5.90
C PHE A 84 7.28 7.95 7.05
N ILE A 85 8.50 7.44 7.21
CA ILE A 85 8.87 6.41 8.18
C ILE A 85 10.12 6.83 8.95
N GLU A 86 10.04 6.78 10.27
CA GLU A 86 11.16 7.02 11.17
C GLU A 86 11.63 5.69 11.77
N LEU A 87 12.92 5.46 11.70
CA LEU A 87 13.61 4.24 12.15
C LEU A 87 14.40 4.53 13.43
N PRO A 88 14.60 3.51 14.31
CA PRO A 88 15.41 3.67 15.50
C PRO A 88 16.82 4.20 15.15
N PRO A 89 17.33 5.25 15.81
CA PRO A 89 18.66 5.80 15.53
C PRO A 89 19.78 4.76 15.69
N GLU A 90 19.60 3.81 16.61
CA GLU A 90 20.54 2.73 16.90
C GLU A 90 20.73 1.78 15.71
N SER A 91 19.76 1.72 14.81
CA SER A 91 19.85 0.91 13.58
C SER A 91 20.85 1.48 12.59
N LYS A 92 21.23 2.77 12.73
CA LYS A 92 22.19 3.49 11.87
C LYS A 92 21.90 3.29 10.38
N CYS A 93 20.62 3.48 10.01
CA CYS A 93 20.17 3.34 8.63
C CYS A 93 20.48 4.60 7.82
N GLN A 94 20.96 4.41 6.61
CA GLN A 94 21.19 5.44 5.61
C GLN A 94 20.24 5.23 4.44
N GLN A 95 19.56 6.29 4.01
CA GLN A 95 18.70 6.24 2.85
C GLN A 95 19.52 6.01 1.58
N LEU A 96 19.18 4.99 0.80
CA LEU A 96 19.75 4.71 -0.51
C LEU A 96 18.85 5.26 -1.63
N GLU A 97 17.54 5.15 -1.44
CA GLU A 97 16.56 5.48 -2.47
C GLU A 97 15.28 6.04 -1.83
N ALA A 98 14.67 7.02 -2.50
CA ALA A 98 13.33 7.51 -2.23
C ALA A 98 12.71 7.96 -3.55
N LYS A 99 11.64 7.31 -3.98
CA LYS A 99 11.00 7.56 -5.28
C LYS A 99 9.49 7.65 -5.11
N ALA A 100 8.95 8.83 -5.39
CA ALA A 100 7.52 9.10 -5.37
C ALA A 100 6.98 9.18 -6.80
N GLN A 101 5.89 8.47 -7.06
CA GLN A 101 5.20 8.46 -8.34
C GLN A 101 3.70 8.67 -8.14
N SER A 102 3.12 9.51 -8.98
CA SER A 102 1.68 9.74 -9.11
C SER A 102 1.40 10.35 -10.46
N ASP A 103 0.26 10.03 -11.06
CA ASP A 103 -0.20 10.69 -12.28
C ASP A 103 -0.29 12.21 -12.08
N MET A 104 -0.69 12.66 -10.88
CA MET A 104 -0.77 14.08 -10.56
C MET A 104 0.61 14.76 -10.63
N PHE A 105 1.68 14.12 -10.21
CA PHE A 105 3.04 14.66 -10.30
C PHE A 105 3.53 14.81 -11.74
N GLN A 106 2.98 14.02 -12.65
CA GLN A 106 3.28 14.04 -14.08
C GLN A 106 2.35 14.95 -14.88
N GLY A 107 1.39 15.62 -14.23
CA GLY A 107 0.39 16.44 -14.90
C GLY A 107 -0.63 15.61 -15.70
N ILE A 108 -0.73 14.32 -15.46
CA ILE A 108 -1.65 13.42 -16.15
C ILE A 108 -3.02 13.50 -15.48
N LYS A 109 -4.06 13.81 -16.26
CA LYS A 109 -5.43 13.80 -15.78
C LYS A 109 -5.92 12.38 -15.69
N GLY A 110 -6.02 11.85 -14.45
CA GLY A 110 -6.60 10.54 -14.19
C GLY A 110 -8.08 10.46 -14.55
N LYS A 111 -8.55 9.22 -14.82
CA LYS A 111 -9.98 8.93 -15.07
C LYS A 111 -10.79 8.68 -13.78
N GLY A 112 -10.29 9.11 -12.63
CA GLY A 112 -10.91 8.85 -11.34
C GLY A 112 -9.96 9.21 -10.21
N HIS A 113 -9.69 8.24 -9.35
CA HIS A 113 -8.79 8.40 -8.21
C HIS A 113 -7.33 8.43 -8.64
N SER A 114 -6.51 9.14 -7.89
CA SER A 114 -5.06 9.19 -8.07
C SER A 114 -4.38 8.75 -6.78
N ASP A 115 -3.45 7.82 -6.91
CA ASP A 115 -2.67 7.31 -5.79
C ASP A 115 -1.23 7.84 -5.84
N LEU A 116 -0.63 7.98 -4.67
CA LEU A 116 0.81 8.02 -4.50
C LEU A 116 1.32 6.59 -4.41
N ASN A 117 2.32 6.26 -5.24
CA ASN A 117 3.17 5.08 -5.07
C ASN A 117 4.55 5.57 -4.67
N TYR A 118 5.01 5.13 -3.50
CA TYR A 118 6.27 5.57 -2.94
C TYR A 118 7.15 4.38 -2.58
N GLU A 119 8.33 4.36 -3.14
CA GLU A 119 9.35 3.34 -2.90
C GLU A 119 10.53 3.96 -2.17
N PHE A 120 11.08 3.24 -1.20
CA PHE A 120 12.26 3.68 -0.48
C PHE A 120 13.14 2.50 -0.07
N LYS A 121 14.43 2.78 0.09
CA LYS A 121 15.41 1.81 0.56
C LYS A 121 16.35 2.46 1.56
N PHE A 122 16.71 1.69 2.59
CA PHE A 122 17.75 2.04 3.56
C PHE A 122 18.76 0.90 3.67
N LYS A 123 20.01 1.26 3.88
CA LYS A 123 21.05 0.36 4.35
C LYS A 123 21.31 0.62 5.82
N CYS A 124 21.19 -0.41 6.67
CA CYS A 124 21.25 -0.31 8.12
C CYS A 124 22.51 -1.03 8.63
N ALA A 125 23.37 -0.32 9.37
CA ALA A 125 24.57 -0.93 9.96
C ALA A 125 24.19 -1.95 11.07
N ASN A 126 23.09 -1.71 11.77
CA ASN A 126 22.60 -2.56 12.86
C ASN A 126 21.13 -2.96 12.60
N PRO A 127 20.84 -3.84 11.62
CA PRO A 127 19.47 -4.19 11.24
C PRO A 127 18.68 -4.88 12.38
N GLN A 128 19.36 -5.53 13.34
CA GLN A 128 18.75 -6.11 14.53
C GLN A 128 18.14 -5.08 15.48
N MET A 129 18.51 -3.80 15.35
CA MET A 129 17.96 -2.69 16.14
C MET A 129 16.68 -2.10 15.51
N LEU A 130 16.19 -2.64 14.39
CA LEU A 130 14.92 -2.26 13.78
C LEU A 130 13.73 -2.86 14.57
N THR A 131 13.57 -2.39 15.80
CA THR A 131 12.58 -2.93 16.75
C THR A 131 11.25 -2.16 16.77
N LYS A 132 11.24 -0.93 16.22
CA LYS A 132 10.07 -0.07 16.18
C LYS A 132 10.14 0.87 14.99
N PHE A 133 9.07 1.01 14.27
CA PHE A 133 8.89 2.01 13.21
C PHE A 133 7.84 3.03 13.63
N GLU A 134 8.07 4.30 13.35
CA GLU A 134 7.11 5.38 13.56
C GLU A 134 6.71 5.98 12.19
N PHE A 135 5.48 6.49 12.12
CA PHE A 135 4.93 7.02 10.86
C PHE A 135 4.51 8.48 11.06
N PRO A 136 5.47 9.43 11.01
CA PRO A 136 5.23 10.85 11.31
C PRO A 136 4.27 11.52 10.32
N PHE A 137 4.14 11.02 9.08
CA PHE A 137 3.24 11.59 8.07
C PHE A 137 1.78 11.69 8.54
N PHE A 138 1.33 10.83 9.44
CA PHE A 138 -0.02 10.92 10.00
C PHE A 138 -0.31 12.24 10.72
N LYS A 139 0.73 12.89 11.28
CA LYS A 139 0.59 14.19 11.94
C LYS A 139 0.31 15.31 10.94
N SER A 140 0.92 15.24 9.75
CA SER A 140 0.79 16.23 8.68
C SER A 140 -0.43 15.99 7.79
N HIS A 141 -0.91 14.74 7.71
CA HIS A 141 -1.98 14.32 6.82
C HIS A 141 -3.17 13.74 7.62
N ILE A 142 -3.95 14.63 8.22
CA ILE A 142 -5.08 14.27 9.11
C ILE A 142 -6.18 13.44 8.45
N ARG A 143 -6.27 13.45 7.12
CA ARG A 143 -7.18 12.61 6.35
C ARG A 143 -6.68 11.17 6.21
N SER A 144 -5.38 10.93 6.36
CA SER A 144 -4.80 9.59 6.44
C SER A 144 -5.21 8.95 7.76
N LYS A 145 -5.90 7.80 7.72
CA LYS A 145 -6.47 7.16 8.91
C LYS A 145 -5.72 5.90 9.30
N GLN A 146 -5.29 5.13 8.31
CA GLN A 146 -4.63 3.85 8.56
C GLN A 146 -3.75 3.40 7.39
N LEU A 147 -2.78 2.55 7.74
CA LEU A 147 -2.00 1.73 6.79
C LEU A 147 -2.25 0.27 7.09
N LYS A 148 -2.59 -0.51 6.07
CA LYS A 148 -2.45 -1.96 6.11
C LYS A 148 -0.98 -2.27 5.86
N LEU A 149 -0.28 -2.75 6.88
CA LEU A 149 1.15 -3.02 6.84
C LEU A 149 1.40 -4.52 6.73
N GLU A 150 2.29 -4.89 5.82
CA GLU A 150 2.85 -6.22 5.67
C GLU A 150 4.37 -6.13 5.88
N TRP A 151 4.89 -6.92 6.81
CA TRP A 151 6.31 -7.02 7.13
C TRP A 151 6.84 -8.39 6.78
N VAL A 152 7.99 -8.43 6.10
CA VAL A 152 8.72 -9.66 5.78
C VAL A 152 10.19 -9.50 6.18
N SER A 153 10.73 -10.44 6.93
CA SER A 153 12.16 -10.55 7.20
C SER A 153 12.55 -12.02 7.22
N GLN A 154 13.84 -12.34 7.36
CA GLN A 154 14.30 -13.73 7.37
C GLN A 154 13.54 -14.55 8.43
N GLY A 155 12.71 -15.48 7.94
CA GLY A 155 11.92 -16.38 8.80
C GLY A 155 10.73 -15.75 9.53
N SER A 156 10.38 -14.48 9.28
CA SER A 156 9.26 -13.80 9.93
C SER A 156 8.39 -13.06 8.92
N GLN A 157 7.07 -13.24 9.05
CA GLN A 157 6.07 -12.47 8.32
C GLN A 157 5.00 -12.00 9.30
N LYS A 158 4.67 -10.71 9.25
CA LYS A 158 3.62 -10.11 10.09
C LYS A 158 2.74 -9.20 9.26
N SER A 159 1.46 -9.15 9.61
CA SER A 159 0.51 -8.16 9.09
C SER A 159 -0.06 -7.35 10.24
N ALA A 160 -0.21 -6.05 10.04
CA ALA A 160 -0.77 -5.14 11.03
C ALA A 160 -1.59 -4.03 10.37
N THR A 161 -2.46 -3.40 11.16
CA THR A 161 -3.10 -2.14 10.78
C THR A 161 -2.54 -1.04 11.68
N VAL A 162 -1.70 -0.19 11.11
CA VAL A 162 -1.20 1.02 11.77
C VAL A 162 -2.25 2.11 11.62
N ARG A 163 -2.61 2.78 12.72
CA ARG A 163 -3.64 3.83 12.76
C ARG A 163 -3.02 5.18 13.13
N SER A 164 -3.63 6.28 12.67
CA SER A 164 -3.21 7.63 13.03
C SER A 164 -3.21 7.90 14.55
N SER A 165 -4.08 7.20 15.31
CA SER A 165 -4.11 7.27 16.79
C SER A 165 -2.95 6.52 17.47
N LYS A 166 -2.32 5.57 16.79
CA LYS A 166 -1.15 4.81 17.24
C LYS A 166 -0.24 4.57 16.03
N PRO A 167 0.53 5.59 15.60
CA PRO A 167 1.27 5.55 14.34
C PRO A 167 2.62 4.82 14.48
N THR A 168 2.59 3.61 15.02
CA THR A 168 3.79 2.80 15.28
C THR A 168 3.58 1.34 14.91
N PHE A 169 4.66 0.65 14.54
CA PHE A 169 4.70 -0.79 14.31
C PHE A 169 5.99 -1.38 14.90
N SER A 170 5.89 -2.57 15.50
CA SER A 170 7.05 -3.35 15.97
C SER A 170 7.09 -4.68 15.22
N PRO A 171 8.17 -4.92 14.43
CA PRO A 171 8.35 -6.13 13.61
C PRO A 171 8.51 -7.40 14.42
#